data_e3f305556064b2a4843b89c7bdbe6c94
#
_entry.id   e3f305556064b2a4843b89c7bdbe6c94
#
_cell.length_a   1.000
_cell.length_b   1.000
_cell.length_c   1.000
_cell.angle_alpha   90.00
_cell.angle_beta   90.00
_cell.angle_gamma   90.00
#
_symmetry.space_group_name_H-M   'P 1'
#
loop_
_entity.id
_entity.type
_entity.pdbx_description
1 polymer ?
#
loop_
_entity_poly.entity_id
_entity_poly.type
_entity_poly.pdbx_seq_one_letter_code
_entity_poly.pdbx_strand_id
1 'polypeptide(L)'
;MKKKPGGRLLSNIKEHLINSEIYHAYYRLPVREDLVFVESRNGKDFAGNILRLAVEINERYGGRYKICTAAVPGCMDHIRQILSCCGLGNVQICEYDSKQHIQMLETAAYLINDTTFPFRYVKRDGQIYLNTWHGTPYKKMGNDKHEGRHLIDNIQRNLMQADYLLFPSRYCEERMTEAHCIQDMYPGIVLEEGYPRNTVFFDPEAAARVKEAYHLEGKRVYVYMPTFREQSSPQQDGRPGTDLSEIMRETDDQLNEDEILFVKLHPLAATQIDLSSYSHIRKFPEDIEPYEFLTACTCLVTDYSSVFYDFANSGRKIVRFIYDEDDYSSSRGLYDQPVAIPYPAVSSVSDLIGELRSGIDYDDRDFLACYCTYDNAAATEKIVRHIFEKAGTCREHRIYTEKERVLVYSGDLAGEPLKGFLSSIQNEPEDGTDYYICFSRVALRRKSNAGNLGNLPVGLPVYGINGKLFLTLPEYLAKRSSGSGKSANRKKEQYLRREFRRSFLNTDFSKFIYLSGDNSSITEVMQCAGVEIITR
;
A
#
# COMPACT_ATOMS: atom_id res chain seq x y z
N MET A 1 -34.45 -7.44 -16.19
CA MET A 1 -34.64 -6.22 -17.01
C MET A 1 -33.30 -5.54 -17.21
N LYS A 2 -32.75 -5.54 -18.43
CA LYS A 2 -31.50 -4.81 -18.76
C LYS A 2 -31.80 -3.30 -18.75
N LYS A 3 -31.23 -2.55 -17.78
CA LYS A 3 -31.33 -1.08 -17.76
C LYS A 3 -30.75 -0.53 -19.06
N LYS A 4 -31.50 0.38 -19.74
CA LYS A 4 -31.07 1.06 -20.97
C LYS A 4 -29.72 1.80 -20.73
N PRO A 5 -28.79 1.84 -21.71
CA PRO A 5 -27.47 2.47 -21.56
C PRO A 5 -27.49 3.91 -21.02
N GLY A 6 -28.48 4.72 -21.42
CA GLY A 6 -28.63 6.10 -20.94
C GLY A 6 -28.98 6.22 -19.45
N GLY A 7 -29.73 5.26 -18.89
CA GLY A 7 -30.08 5.28 -17.46
C GLY A 7 -28.89 4.98 -16.55
N ARG A 8 -27.93 4.19 -17.02
CA ARG A 8 -26.69 3.87 -16.29
C ARG A 8 -25.72 5.07 -16.26
N LEU A 9 -25.66 5.82 -17.35
CA LEU A 9 -24.80 7.02 -17.44
C LEU A 9 -25.32 8.14 -16.52
N LEU A 10 -26.61 8.39 -16.49
CA LEU A 10 -27.23 9.40 -15.61
C LEU A 10 -27.10 9.01 -14.13
N SER A 11 -27.25 7.72 -13.79
CA SER A 11 -27.03 7.20 -12.44
C SER A 11 -25.58 7.45 -11.98
N ASN A 12 -24.60 7.15 -12.82
CA ASN A 12 -23.18 7.34 -12.49
C ASN A 12 -22.81 8.83 -12.32
N ILE A 13 -23.38 9.73 -13.11
CA ILE A 13 -23.17 11.18 -12.96
C ILE A 13 -23.79 11.67 -11.65
N LYS A 14 -25.00 11.24 -11.33
CA LYS A 14 -25.69 11.61 -10.09
C LYS A 14 -24.92 11.15 -8.86
N GLU A 15 -24.49 9.90 -8.83
CA GLU A 15 -23.67 9.35 -7.75
C GLU A 15 -22.33 10.10 -7.58
N HIS A 16 -21.67 10.40 -8.70
CA HIS A 16 -20.43 11.17 -8.70
C HIS A 16 -20.60 12.58 -8.09
N LEU A 17 -21.66 13.27 -8.45
CA LEU A 17 -21.96 14.60 -7.92
C LEU A 17 -22.34 14.54 -6.44
N ILE A 18 -23.16 13.56 -6.02
CA ILE A 18 -23.54 13.38 -4.61
C ILE A 18 -22.30 13.13 -3.75
N ASN A 19 -21.42 12.25 -4.17
CA ASN A 19 -20.19 11.98 -3.42
C ASN A 19 -19.31 13.23 -3.35
N SER A 20 -19.18 14.00 -4.42
CA SER A 20 -18.42 15.25 -4.40
C SER A 20 -19.02 16.29 -3.44
N GLU A 21 -20.37 16.41 -3.36
CA GLU A 21 -21.05 17.27 -2.39
C GLU A 21 -20.77 16.83 -0.94
N ILE A 22 -20.76 15.54 -0.66
CA ILE A 22 -20.50 15.00 0.69
C ILE A 22 -19.07 15.35 1.13
N TYR A 23 -18.05 15.05 0.30
CA TYR A 23 -16.67 15.42 0.59
C TYR A 23 -16.53 16.93 0.81
N HIS A 24 -17.12 17.74 -0.05
CA HIS A 24 -17.05 19.19 0.05
C HIS A 24 -17.76 19.76 1.28
N ALA A 25 -18.88 19.15 1.71
CA ALA A 25 -19.57 19.52 2.93
C ALA A 25 -18.71 19.24 4.18
N TYR A 26 -18.12 18.07 4.27
CA TYR A 26 -17.27 17.69 5.42
C TYR A 26 -15.91 18.40 5.41
N TYR A 27 -15.36 18.71 4.24
CA TYR A 27 -14.14 19.53 4.14
C TYR A 27 -14.29 20.90 4.82
N ARG A 28 -15.51 21.44 4.98
CA ARG A 28 -15.77 22.72 5.64
C ARG A 28 -15.90 22.62 7.17
N LEU A 29 -16.04 21.43 7.71
CA LEU A 29 -16.08 21.23 9.15
C LEU A 29 -14.70 21.48 9.76
N PRO A 30 -14.60 21.91 11.04
CA PRO A 30 -13.31 22.06 11.69
C PRO A 30 -12.59 20.71 11.83
N VAL A 31 -11.27 20.74 11.73
CA VAL A 31 -10.43 19.60 12.09
C VAL A 31 -10.52 19.40 13.61
N ARG A 32 -10.67 18.16 14.04
CA ARG A 32 -10.85 17.77 15.43
C ARG A 32 -9.52 17.25 15.99
N GLU A 33 -8.92 18.02 16.87
CA GLU A 33 -7.62 17.72 17.48
C GLU A 33 -7.64 16.44 18.34
N ASP A 34 -8.83 16.04 18.82
CA ASP A 34 -9.07 14.83 19.63
C ASP A 34 -9.29 13.56 18.80
N LEU A 35 -9.34 13.65 17.47
CA LEU A 35 -9.72 12.54 16.60
C LEU A 35 -8.52 11.97 15.84
N VAL A 36 -8.34 10.65 15.94
CA VAL A 36 -7.34 9.86 15.20
C VAL A 36 -8.09 8.89 14.30
N PHE A 37 -7.90 9.00 12.99
CA PHE A 37 -8.42 8.05 12.02
C PHE A 37 -7.30 7.11 11.58
N VAL A 38 -7.49 5.82 11.82
CA VAL A 38 -6.54 4.76 11.46
C VAL A 38 -7.21 3.79 10.50
N GLU A 39 -6.51 3.38 9.42
CA GLU A 39 -7.08 2.48 8.43
C GLU A 39 -6.03 1.49 7.93
N SER A 40 -6.33 0.20 8.01
CA SER A 40 -5.50 -0.86 7.48
C SER A 40 -6.17 -1.53 6.28
N ARG A 41 -5.39 -1.79 5.25
CA ARG A 41 -5.78 -2.55 4.04
C ARG A 41 -7.10 -2.12 3.41
N ASN A 42 -7.36 -0.79 3.37
CA ASN A 42 -8.60 -0.20 2.86
C ASN A 42 -9.86 -0.77 3.55
N GLY A 43 -9.84 -0.92 4.86
CA GLY A 43 -10.94 -1.42 5.68
C GLY A 43 -11.22 -2.92 5.56
N LYS A 44 -10.31 -3.70 5.01
CA LYS A 44 -10.45 -5.17 4.89
C LYS A 44 -9.86 -5.93 6.07
N ASP A 45 -9.02 -5.27 6.86
CA ASP A 45 -8.33 -5.87 7.99
C ASP A 45 -7.97 -4.77 9.00
N PHE A 46 -7.54 -5.15 10.21
CA PHE A 46 -6.98 -4.23 11.21
C PHE A 46 -5.79 -4.92 11.88
N ALA A 47 -4.62 -4.83 11.27
CA ALA A 47 -3.46 -5.63 11.64
C ALA A 47 -2.15 -4.87 11.47
N GLY A 48 -1.06 -5.49 11.86
CA GLY A 48 0.32 -5.06 11.60
C GLY A 48 0.63 -3.68 12.18
N ASN A 49 1.22 -2.81 11.37
CA ASN A 49 1.66 -1.47 11.80
C ASN A 49 0.51 -0.65 12.41
N ILE A 50 -0.66 -0.70 11.78
CA ILE A 50 -1.83 0.09 12.19
C ILE A 50 -2.35 -0.36 13.55
N LEU A 51 -2.46 -1.67 13.77
CA LEU A 51 -2.90 -2.21 15.05
C LEU A 51 -1.94 -1.81 16.18
N ARG A 52 -0.64 -1.99 15.99
CA ARG A 52 0.37 -1.66 17.01
C ARG A 52 0.38 -0.17 17.36
N LEU A 53 0.28 0.69 16.36
CA LEU A 53 0.17 2.14 16.59
C LEU A 53 -1.12 2.49 17.35
N ALA A 54 -2.25 1.87 16.99
CA ALA A 54 -3.52 2.11 17.67
C ALA A 54 -3.49 1.67 19.13
N VAL A 55 -2.88 0.51 19.44
CA VAL A 55 -2.67 0.03 20.82
C VAL A 55 -1.83 1.03 21.60
N GLU A 56 -0.66 1.42 21.09
CA GLU A 56 0.23 2.38 21.77
C GLU A 56 -0.45 3.73 22.02
N ILE A 57 -1.19 4.26 21.03
CA ILE A 57 -1.94 5.52 21.19
C ILE A 57 -2.99 5.38 22.29
N ASN A 58 -3.73 4.26 22.33
CA ASN A 58 -4.77 4.02 23.33
C ASN A 58 -4.20 3.86 24.72
N GLU A 59 -3.13 3.12 24.89
CA GLU A 59 -2.46 2.88 26.18
C GLU A 59 -1.80 4.14 26.72
N ARG A 60 -1.07 4.85 25.88
CA ARG A 60 -0.29 6.02 26.29
C ARG A 60 -1.17 7.23 26.65
N TYR A 61 -2.23 7.45 25.89
CA TYR A 61 -3.01 8.68 26.02
C TYR A 61 -4.40 8.50 26.61
N GLY A 62 -4.81 7.29 26.91
CA GLY A 62 -5.97 6.90 27.73
C GLY A 62 -7.19 7.79 27.61
N GLY A 63 -7.94 7.73 26.51
CA GLY A 63 -9.18 8.51 26.33
C GLY A 63 -9.00 9.98 25.92
N ARG A 64 -7.78 10.52 25.87
CA ARG A 64 -7.50 11.85 25.31
C ARG A 64 -7.82 11.89 23.81
N TYR A 65 -7.51 10.83 23.10
CA TYR A 65 -7.82 10.70 21.68
C TYR A 65 -8.93 9.69 21.43
N LYS A 66 -9.82 10.03 20.51
CA LYS A 66 -10.85 9.14 19.99
C LYS A 66 -10.32 8.47 18.73
N ILE A 67 -10.08 7.17 18.82
CA ILE A 67 -9.62 6.40 17.67
C ILE A 67 -10.83 5.91 16.89
N CYS A 68 -10.79 6.08 15.57
CA CYS A 68 -11.81 5.55 14.68
C CYS A 68 -11.16 4.87 13.45
N THR A 69 -11.89 3.93 12.88
CA THR A 69 -11.50 3.19 11.69
C THR A 69 -12.67 2.93 10.76
N ALA A 70 -12.39 2.54 9.52
CA ALA A 70 -13.40 2.09 8.59
C ALA A 70 -13.23 0.60 8.28
N ALA A 71 -14.35 -0.08 8.07
CA ALA A 71 -14.37 -1.49 7.69
C ALA A 71 -15.31 -1.73 6.52
N VAL A 72 -14.92 -2.56 5.54
CA VAL A 72 -15.85 -3.05 4.53
C VAL A 72 -16.90 -3.96 5.17
N PRO A 73 -18.16 -3.97 4.69
CA PRO A 73 -19.25 -4.69 5.39
C PRO A 73 -18.92 -6.12 5.76
N GLY A 74 -18.28 -6.88 4.86
CA GLY A 74 -17.91 -8.28 5.09
C GLY A 74 -16.77 -8.52 6.08
N CYS A 75 -16.08 -7.47 6.54
CA CYS A 75 -14.94 -7.57 7.47
C CYS A 75 -15.23 -6.91 8.83
N MET A 76 -16.42 -6.31 9.02
CA MET A 76 -16.72 -5.55 10.24
C MET A 76 -16.65 -6.39 11.52
N ASP A 77 -17.17 -7.61 11.50
CA ASP A 77 -17.19 -8.48 12.68
C ASP A 77 -15.79 -9.00 13.01
N HIS A 78 -15.01 -9.36 11.99
CA HIS A 78 -13.61 -9.73 12.15
C HIS A 78 -12.79 -8.59 12.77
N ILE A 79 -12.90 -7.38 12.23
CA ILE A 79 -12.19 -6.21 12.77
C ILE A 79 -12.64 -5.91 14.21
N ARG A 80 -13.94 -6.02 14.52
CA ARG A 80 -14.45 -5.84 15.88
C ARG A 80 -13.87 -6.86 16.86
N GLN A 81 -13.72 -8.11 16.43
CA GLN A 81 -13.11 -9.16 17.23
C GLN A 81 -11.64 -8.84 17.53
N ILE A 82 -10.84 -8.50 16.52
CA ILE A 82 -9.42 -8.09 16.69
C ILE A 82 -9.31 -6.93 17.67
N LEU A 83 -10.09 -5.87 17.48
CA LEU A 83 -10.08 -4.71 18.36
C LEU A 83 -10.41 -5.08 19.81
N SER A 84 -11.38 -5.96 20.03
CA SER A 84 -11.76 -6.45 21.36
C SER A 84 -10.64 -7.25 22.03
N CYS A 85 -10.00 -8.17 21.28
CA CYS A 85 -8.89 -8.98 21.80
C CYS A 85 -7.66 -8.13 22.15
N CYS A 86 -7.45 -7.00 21.47
CA CYS A 86 -6.32 -6.11 21.69
C CYS A 86 -6.60 -4.92 22.63
N GLY A 87 -7.69 -4.97 23.42
CA GLY A 87 -8.02 -3.89 24.36
C GLY A 87 -8.52 -2.59 23.72
N LEU A 88 -8.89 -2.63 22.45
CA LEU A 88 -9.33 -1.50 21.63
C LEU A 88 -10.86 -1.46 21.44
N GLY A 89 -11.63 -2.01 22.37
CA GLY A 89 -13.09 -2.06 22.29
C GLY A 89 -13.79 -0.68 22.25
N ASN A 90 -13.07 0.38 22.57
CA ASN A 90 -13.51 1.79 22.48
C ASN A 90 -13.30 2.42 21.09
N VAL A 91 -12.62 1.74 20.16
CA VAL A 91 -12.41 2.24 18.81
C VAL A 91 -13.74 2.26 18.04
N GLN A 92 -14.06 3.40 17.47
CA GLN A 92 -15.28 3.56 16.68
C GLN A 92 -15.08 3.00 15.27
N ILE A 93 -15.90 2.03 14.87
CA ILE A 93 -15.89 1.46 13.52
C ILE A 93 -17.03 2.07 12.71
N CYS A 94 -16.74 2.53 11.49
CA CYS A 94 -17.74 2.91 10.49
C CYS A 94 -17.65 2.05 9.24
N GLU A 95 -18.72 2.03 8.45
CA GLU A 95 -18.70 1.34 7.17
C GLU A 95 -17.82 2.10 6.16
N TYR A 96 -16.94 1.38 5.46
CA TYR A 96 -16.06 1.95 4.43
C TYR A 96 -16.88 2.60 3.30
N ASP A 97 -16.41 3.75 2.82
CA ASP A 97 -17.08 4.61 1.79
C ASP A 97 -18.47 5.15 2.20
N SER A 98 -18.84 5.04 3.50
CA SER A 98 -20.03 5.68 4.06
C SER A 98 -19.82 7.18 4.30
N LYS A 99 -20.92 7.92 4.54
CA LYS A 99 -20.85 9.34 4.95
C LYS A 99 -20.04 9.51 6.24
N GLN A 100 -20.16 8.58 7.18
CA GLN A 100 -19.43 8.62 8.43
C GLN A 100 -17.93 8.42 8.23
N HIS A 101 -17.53 7.47 7.35
CA HIS A 101 -16.14 7.29 6.94
C HIS A 101 -15.56 8.60 6.37
N ILE A 102 -16.25 9.21 5.40
CA ILE A 102 -15.82 10.47 4.78
C ILE A 102 -15.72 11.58 5.82
N GLN A 103 -16.68 11.68 6.75
CA GLN A 103 -16.66 12.68 7.82
C GLN A 103 -15.43 12.50 8.72
N MET A 104 -15.15 11.26 9.16
CA MET A 104 -13.99 10.96 10.01
C MET A 104 -12.69 11.28 9.31
N LEU A 105 -12.54 10.85 8.05
CA LEU A 105 -11.36 11.12 7.23
C LEU A 105 -11.13 12.63 7.03
N GLU A 106 -12.20 13.40 6.78
CA GLU A 106 -12.11 14.85 6.55
C GLU A 106 -11.89 15.66 7.84
N THR A 107 -12.24 15.12 9.01
CA THR A 107 -12.20 15.90 10.26
C THR A 107 -11.16 15.44 11.27
N ALA A 108 -10.56 14.26 11.12
CA ALA A 108 -9.52 13.80 12.03
C ALA A 108 -8.24 14.64 11.92
N ALA A 109 -7.65 15.01 13.06
CA ALA A 109 -6.35 15.70 13.08
C ALA A 109 -5.20 14.76 12.75
N TYR A 110 -5.32 13.48 13.09
CA TYR A 110 -4.30 12.48 12.81
C TYR A 110 -4.85 11.40 11.90
N LEU A 111 -4.12 11.12 10.85
CA LEU A 111 -4.44 10.11 9.84
C LEU A 111 -3.30 9.11 9.77
N ILE A 112 -3.59 7.84 9.96
CA ILE A 112 -2.59 6.76 9.90
C ILE A 112 -3.10 5.67 8.97
N ASN A 113 -2.31 5.31 7.96
CA ASN A 113 -2.73 4.38 6.93
C ASN A 113 -1.53 3.55 6.45
N ASP A 114 -1.79 2.29 6.07
CA ASP A 114 -0.79 1.38 5.49
C ASP A 114 -0.98 1.15 3.98
N THR A 115 -1.97 1.80 3.37
CA THR A 115 -2.31 1.69 1.96
C THR A 115 -2.63 3.05 1.35
N THR A 116 -3.89 3.31 0.98
CA THR A 116 -4.30 4.56 0.31
C THR A 116 -5.68 5.01 0.74
N PHE A 117 -5.87 6.30 0.91
CA PHE A 117 -7.20 6.92 1.01
C PHE A 117 -7.83 7.13 -0.38
N PRO A 118 -9.15 7.31 -0.46
CA PRO A 118 -9.86 7.49 -1.73
C PRO A 118 -9.37 8.70 -2.53
N PHE A 119 -9.46 8.63 -3.87
CA PHE A 119 -9.07 9.73 -4.76
C PHE A 119 -9.76 11.08 -4.51
N ARG A 120 -10.94 11.07 -3.91
CA ARG A 120 -11.69 12.29 -3.60
C ARG A 120 -11.12 13.03 -2.40
N TYR A 121 -10.50 12.31 -1.50
CA TYR A 121 -9.90 12.89 -0.30
C TYR A 121 -8.71 13.78 -0.66
N VAL A 122 -8.62 14.94 -0.01
CA VAL A 122 -7.47 15.85 -0.06
C VAL A 122 -7.09 16.21 1.35
N LYS A 123 -5.85 15.91 1.73
CA LYS A 123 -5.33 16.27 3.05
C LYS A 123 -5.46 17.77 3.29
N ARG A 124 -5.93 18.13 4.48
CA ARG A 124 -6.21 19.51 4.89
C ARG A 124 -5.11 20.05 5.76
N ASP A 125 -5.03 21.38 5.81
CA ASP A 125 -4.23 22.06 6.80
C ASP A 125 -4.76 21.74 8.21
N GLY A 126 -3.87 21.44 9.15
CA GLY A 126 -4.22 20.98 10.49
C GLY A 126 -4.37 19.46 10.63
N GLN A 127 -4.28 18.70 9.55
CA GLN A 127 -4.18 17.23 9.58
C GLN A 127 -2.71 16.80 9.48
N ILE A 128 -2.33 15.82 10.27
CA ILE A 128 -1.04 15.12 10.20
C ILE A 128 -1.29 13.72 9.66
N TYR A 129 -0.63 13.36 8.56
CA TYR A 129 -0.79 12.08 7.91
C TYR A 129 0.52 11.27 7.94
N LEU A 130 0.47 10.10 8.59
CA LEU A 130 1.50 9.06 8.56
C LEU A 130 1.07 7.95 7.62
N ASN A 131 1.88 7.63 6.62
CA ASN A 131 1.74 6.39 5.86
C ASN A 131 2.89 5.45 6.22
N THR A 132 2.55 4.27 6.74
CA THR A 132 3.55 3.27 7.18
C THR A 132 3.89 2.26 6.09
N TRP A 133 3.13 2.24 5.00
CA TRP A 133 3.11 1.11 4.09
C TRP A 133 2.91 -0.22 4.83
N HIS A 134 3.11 -1.36 4.15
CA HIS A 134 2.78 -2.67 4.73
C HIS A 134 3.81 -3.76 4.43
N GLY A 135 5.06 -3.41 4.16
CA GLY A 135 6.15 -4.38 4.03
C GLY A 135 7.28 -3.93 3.12
N THR A 136 8.44 -4.53 3.31
CA THR A 136 9.62 -4.33 2.46
C THR A 136 9.36 -4.93 1.08
N PRO A 137 9.59 -4.18 -0.02
CA PRO A 137 9.35 -4.66 -1.37
C PRO A 137 10.30 -5.81 -1.76
N TYR A 138 9.74 -6.98 -2.01
CA TYR A 138 10.43 -8.11 -2.62
C TYR A 138 10.07 -8.26 -4.11
N LYS A 139 8.82 -7.98 -4.43
CA LYS A 139 8.27 -8.00 -5.79
C LYS A 139 8.33 -6.61 -6.39
N LYS A 140 8.62 -6.52 -7.70
CA LYS A 140 8.57 -5.26 -8.43
C LYS A 140 7.23 -4.58 -8.25
N MET A 141 7.24 -3.27 -8.07
CA MET A 141 6.06 -2.46 -7.77
C MET A 141 5.95 -1.26 -8.72
N GLY A 142 4.79 -0.64 -8.71
CA GLY A 142 4.57 0.65 -9.37
C GLY A 142 5.09 0.73 -10.79
N ASN A 143 6.00 1.67 -11.02
CA ASN A 143 6.62 1.95 -12.32
C ASN A 143 7.63 0.89 -12.79
N ASP A 144 8.11 0.03 -11.90
CA ASP A 144 9.06 -1.05 -12.24
C ASP A 144 8.37 -2.27 -12.84
N LYS A 145 7.04 -2.26 -12.93
CA LYS A 145 6.24 -3.29 -13.59
C LYS A 145 5.94 -2.89 -15.03
N HIS A 146 5.89 -3.87 -15.93
CA HIS A 146 5.31 -3.67 -17.26
C HIS A 146 3.78 -3.66 -17.18
N GLU A 147 3.20 -4.61 -16.45
CA GLU A 147 1.76 -4.71 -16.26
C GLU A 147 1.29 -4.03 -14.97
N GLY A 148 0.12 -3.42 -15.00
CA GLY A 148 -0.44 -2.76 -13.82
C GLY A 148 0.18 -1.41 -13.44
N ARG A 149 1.06 -0.85 -14.27
CA ARG A 149 1.70 0.46 -14.09
C ARG A 149 0.71 1.58 -13.80
N HIS A 150 -0.50 1.50 -14.35
CA HIS A 150 -1.57 2.45 -14.12
C HIS A 150 -2.10 2.49 -12.67
N LEU A 151 -1.79 1.49 -11.86
CA LEU A 151 -2.22 1.44 -10.45
C LEU A 151 -1.39 2.36 -9.55
N ILE A 152 -0.29 2.90 -10.07
CA ILE A 152 0.56 3.84 -9.33
C ILE A 152 -0.18 5.12 -8.92
N ASP A 153 -1.15 5.59 -9.71
CA ASP A 153 -1.76 6.92 -9.63
C ASP A 153 -2.28 7.30 -8.22
N ASN A 154 -3.09 6.44 -7.59
CA ASN A 154 -3.59 6.73 -6.25
C ASN A 154 -2.55 6.44 -5.15
N ILE A 155 -1.64 5.49 -5.38
CA ILE A 155 -0.56 5.19 -4.42
C ILE A 155 0.40 6.38 -4.39
N GLN A 156 0.94 6.80 -5.53
CA GLN A 156 1.80 7.97 -5.67
C GLN A 156 1.18 9.21 -4.99
N ARG A 157 -0.10 9.47 -5.31
CA ARG A 157 -0.83 10.58 -4.72
C ARG A 157 -0.96 10.49 -3.20
N ASN A 158 -1.20 9.30 -2.63
CA ASN A 158 -1.32 9.12 -1.18
C ASN A 158 0.03 9.28 -0.48
N LEU A 159 1.09 8.70 -1.03
CA LEU A 159 2.44 8.90 -0.50
C LEU A 159 2.83 10.39 -0.52
N MET A 160 2.56 11.09 -1.62
CA MET A 160 2.81 12.53 -1.75
C MET A 160 2.00 13.40 -0.79
N GLN A 161 0.86 12.95 -0.29
CA GLN A 161 0.04 13.68 0.71
C GLN A 161 0.50 13.46 2.15
N ALA A 162 1.23 12.40 2.42
CA ALA A 162 1.68 12.09 3.76
C ALA A 162 2.66 13.16 4.26
N ASP A 163 2.55 13.55 5.52
CA ASP A 163 3.58 14.37 6.18
C ASP A 163 4.78 13.50 6.54
N TYR A 164 4.50 12.24 6.85
CA TYR A 164 5.50 11.25 7.24
C TYR A 164 5.34 9.96 6.44
N LEU A 165 6.43 9.47 5.86
CA LEU A 165 6.57 8.12 5.32
C LEU A 165 7.50 7.33 6.23
N LEU A 166 7.10 6.11 6.59
CA LEU A 166 7.87 5.24 7.45
C LEU A 166 8.51 4.11 6.65
N PHE A 167 9.84 3.97 6.75
CA PHE A 167 10.57 2.87 6.12
C PHE A 167 11.55 2.21 7.10
N PRO A 168 11.54 0.86 7.20
CA PRO A 168 12.37 0.10 8.16
C PRO A 168 13.83 -0.02 7.71
N SER A 169 14.16 0.41 6.50
CA SER A 169 15.51 0.39 5.95
C SER A 169 15.65 1.32 4.76
N ARG A 170 16.89 1.67 4.44
CA ARG A 170 17.22 2.45 3.23
C ARG A 170 16.79 1.73 1.96
N TYR A 171 16.96 0.41 1.90
CA TYR A 171 16.48 -0.40 0.77
C TYR A 171 14.97 -0.23 0.54
N CYS A 172 14.18 -0.31 1.61
CA CYS A 172 12.72 -0.14 1.50
C CYS A 172 12.36 1.25 1.01
N GLU A 173 12.99 2.30 1.54
CA GLU A 173 12.82 3.67 1.11
C GLU A 173 13.09 3.84 -0.39
N GLU A 174 14.27 3.42 -0.85
CA GLU A 174 14.68 3.54 -2.25
C GLU A 174 13.71 2.82 -3.19
N ARG A 175 13.40 1.54 -2.90
CA ARG A 175 12.45 0.79 -3.76
C ARG A 175 11.07 1.41 -3.78
N MET A 176 10.57 1.90 -2.63
CA MET A 176 9.25 2.52 -2.56
C MET A 176 9.18 3.87 -3.28
N THR A 177 10.18 4.71 -3.10
CA THR A 177 10.20 6.06 -3.68
C THR A 177 10.48 6.04 -5.18
N GLU A 178 11.39 5.19 -5.65
CA GLU A 178 11.68 4.97 -7.07
C GLU A 178 10.48 4.37 -7.81
N ALA A 179 9.96 3.24 -7.30
CA ALA A 179 8.83 2.56 -7.94
C ALA A 179 7.57 3.43 -8.06
N HIS A 180 7.41 4.41 -7.17
CA HIS A 180 6.29 5.34 -7.21
C HIS A 180 6.65 6.72 -7.77
N CYS A 181 7.87 6.89 -8.30
CA CYS A 181 8.37 8.13 -8.92
C CYS A 181 8.21 9.36 -8.02
N ILE A 182 8.58 9.22 -6.74
CA ILE A 182 8.49 10.31 -5.75
C ILE A 182 9.82 10.67 -5.09
N GLN A 183 10.90 9.98 -5.42
CA GLN A 183 12.19 10.09 -4.73
C GLN A 183 12.74 11.52 -4.62
N ASP A 184 12.62 12.33 -5.68
CA ASP A 184 13.12 13.71 -5.71
C ASP A 184 12.01 14.75 -5.49
N MET A 185 10.77 14.33 -5.35
CA MET A 185 9.58 15.17 -5.41
C MET A 185 8.75 15.15 -4.10
N TYR A 186 8.98 14.19 -3.22
CA TYR A 186 8.21 14.05 -1.98
C TYR A 186 8.49 15.21 -1.01
N PRO A 187 7.48 16.03 -0.66
CA PRO A 187 7.70 17.24 0.12
C PRO A 187 7.71 17.00 1.64
N GLY A 188 7.32 15.81 2.09
CA GLY A 188 7.22 15.46 3.51
C GLY A 188 8.54 15.00 4.11
N ILE A 189 8.44 14.24 5.17
CA ILE A 189 9.54 13.73 5.97
C ILE A 189 9.55 12.21 5.89
N VAL A 190 10.71 11.61 5.68
CA VAL A 190 10.95 10.17 5.81
C VAL A 190 11.40 9.90 7.23
N LEU A 191 10.70 8.97 7.91
CA LEU A 191 11.09 8.45 9.22
C LEU A 191 11.92 7.18 9.03
N GLU A 192 13.16 7.22 9.50
CA GLU A 192 14.07 6.08 9.60
C GLU A 192 13.83 5.36 10.92
N GLU A 193 12.75 4.59 11.01
CA GLU A 193 12.40 3.83 12.20
C GLU A 193 11.80 2.47 11.80
N GLY A 194 11.89 1.48 12.69
CA GLY A 194 11.38 0.15 12.45
C GLY A 194 9.86 0.09 12.28
N TYR A 195 9.39 -0.97 11.65
CA TYR A 195 7.96 -1.19 11.56
C TYR A 195 7.34 -1.50 12.93
N PRO A 196 6.26 -0.82 13.32
CA PRO A 196 5.56 -1.07 14.60
C PRO A 196 5.21 -2.54 14.82
N ARG A 197 4.80 -3.28 13.79
CA ARG A 197 4.46 -4.70 13.87
C ARG A 197 5.64 -5.58 14.26
N ASN A 198 6.87 -5.17 13.95
CA ASN A 198 8.06 -5.95 14.24
C ASN A 198 8.50 -5.83 15.71
N THR A 199 7.99 -4.86 16.48
CA THR A 199 8.33 -4.69 17.89
C THR A 199 8.05 -5.93 18.73
N VAL A 200 7.10 -6.77 18.33
CA VAL A 200 6.74 -8.01 19.04
C VAL A 200 7.88 -9.04 19.05
N PHE A 201 8.75 -9.02 18.04
CA PHE A 201 9.87 -9.95 17.98
C PHE A 201 10.98 -9.63 19.00
N PHE A 202 10.96 -8.42 19.55
CA PHE A 202 11.88 -7.96 20.59
C PHE A 202 11.29 -8.08 22.01
N ASP A 203 10.05 -8.54 22.15
CA ASP A 203 9.42 -8.82 23.44
C ASP A 203 9.78 -10.25 23.89
N PRO A 204 10.58 -10.42 24.96
CA PRO A 204 11.03 -11.74 25.40
C PRO A 204 9.91 -12.64 25.91
N GLU A 205 8.77 -12.06 26.32
CA GLU A 205 7.65 -12.81 26.89
C GLU A 205 6.58 -13.17 25.85
N ALA A 206 6.58 -12.53 24.67
CA ALA A 206 5.54 -12.71 23.68
C ALA A 206 5.36 -14.18 23.28
N ALA A 207 6.46 -14.89 23.05
CA ALA A 207 6.42 -16.30 22.69
C ALA A 207 5.78 -17.19 23.76
N ALA A 208 6.06 -16.93 25.04
CA ALA A 208 5.51 -17.69 26.15
C ALA A 208 4.00 -17.46 26.28
N ARG A 209 3.57 -16.20 26.20
CA ARG A 209 2.13 -15.85 26.22
C ARG A 209 1.34 -16.55 25.12
N VAL A 210 1.85 -16.55 23.89
CA VAL A 210 1.19 -17.22 22.76
C VAL A 210 1.17 -18.73 22.94
N LYS A 211 2.27 -19.35 23.38
CA LYS A 211 2.30 -20.80 23.61
C LYS A 211 1.32 -21.24 24.67
N GLU A 212 1.21 -20.51 25.76
CA GLU A 212 0.21 -20.75 26.81
C GLU A 212 -1.21 -20.60 26.29
N ALA A 213 -1.51 -19.48 25.60
CA ALA A 213 -2.86 -19.20 25.08
C ALA A 213 -3.35 -20.26 24.07
N TYR A 214 -2.46 -20.85 23.32
CA TYR A 214 -2.79 -21.84 22.27
C TYR A 214 -2.39 -23.27 22.61
N HIS A 215 -1.97 -23.56 23.85
CA HIS A 215 -1.57 -24.88 24.36
C HIS A 215 -0.46 -25.52 23.49
N LEU A 216 0.59 -24.73 23.24
CA LEU A 216 1.71 -25.12 22.36
C LEU A 216 3.01 -25.40 23.13
N GLU A 217 2.95 -25.55 24.47
CA GLU A 217 4.08 -25.89 25.30
C GLU A 217 4.65 -27.27 24.89
N GLY A 218 5.96 -27.32 24.76
CA GLY A 218 6.66 -28.52 24.33
C GLY A 218 6.50 -28.89 22.85
N LYS A 219 5.77 -28.09 22.08
CA LYS A 219 5.61 -28.30 20.64
C LYS A 219 6.63 -27.49 19.83
N ARG A 220 7.09 -28.06 18.73
CA ARG A 220 7.76 -27.35 17.64
C ARG A 220 6.70 -26.79 16.69
N VAL A 221 6.60 -25.46 16.70
CA VAL A 221 5.57 -24.75 15.95
C VAL A 221 6.16 -24.22 14.65
N TYR A 222 5.64 -24.69 13.55
CA TYR A 222 5.96 -24.22 12.22
C TYR A 222 4.80 -23.40 11.68
N VAL A 223 5.09 -22.36 10.91
CA VAL A 223 4.05 -21.55 10.26
C VAL A 223 4.36 -21.44 8.77
N TYR A 224 3.42 -21.88 7.95
CA TYR A 224 3.50 -21.75 6.50
C TYR A 224 2.63 -20.61 6.00
N MET A 225 3.27 -19.59 5.40
CA MET A 225 2.61 -18.41 4.86
C MET A 225 2.94 -18.25 3.37
N PRO A 226 2.28 -19.04 2.49
CA PRO A 226 2.51 -18.96 1.05
C PRO A 226 1.91 -17.69 0.45
N THR A 227 2.52 -17.25 -0.66
CA THR A 227 1.92 -16.23 -1.53
C THR A 227 0.70 -16.80 -2.25
N PHE A 228 -0.35 -16.00 -2.37
CA PHE A 228 -1.53 -16.36 -3.16
C PHE A 228 -1.16 -16.59 -4.63
N ARG A 229 -1.57 -17.75 -5.16
CA ARG A 229 -1.56 -18.09 -6.58
C ARG A 229 -2.97 -17.83 -7.13
N GLU A 230 -3.12 -16.89 -8.05
CA GLU A 230 -4.29 -16.92 -8.93
C GLU A 230 -4.18 -18.25 -9.70
N GLN A 231 -5.21 -19.08 -9.64
CA GLN A 231 -5.23 -20.31 -10.45
C GLN A 231 -4.89 -19.91 -11.88
N SER A 232 -3.66 -20.15 -12.28
CA SER A 232 -3.27 -20.09 -13.67
C SER A 232 -4.19 -21.05 -14.42
N SER A 233 -4.80 -20.58 -15.49
CA SER A 233 -5.50 -21.38 -16.48
C SER A 233 -4.75 -22.69 -16.68
N PRO A 234 -5.43 -23.82 -16.92
CA PRO A 234 -4.79 -25.11 -17.08
C PRO A 234 -3.56 -24.93 -17.97
N GLN A 235 -2.42 -25.34 -17.47
CA GLN A 235 -1.12 -25.13 -18.11
C GLN A 235 -1.20 -25.57 -19.56
N GLN A 236 -0.80 -24.70 -20.48
CA GLN A 236 -0.74 -25.01 -21.92
C GLN A 236 0.20 -26.18 -22.23
N ASP A 237 1.05 -26.62 -21.29
CA ASP A 237 2.08 -27.63 -21.46
C ASP A 237 1.76 -29.00 -20.82
N GLY A 238 0.55 -29.22 -20.31
CA GLY A 238 0.11 -30.53 -19.84
C GLY A 238 0.83 -31.08 -18.60
N ARG A 239 1.60 -30.29 -17.86
CA ARG A 239 2.13 -30.66 -16.55
C ARG A 239 1.05 -30.46 -15.49
N PRO A 240 0.77 -31.45 -14.59
CA PRO A 240 -0.14 -31.22 -13.48
C PRO A 240 0.46 -30.11 -12.61
N GLY A 241 -0.28 -29.02 -12.41
CA GLY A 241 0.06 -28.03 -11.40
C GLY A 241 0.19 -28.74 -10.05
N THR A 242 1.23 -28.44 -9.30
CA THR A 242 1.45 -29.05 -7.98
C THR A 242 0.23 -28.75 -7.11
N ASP A 243 -0.51 -29.78 -6.72
CA ASP A 243 -1.70 -29.64 -5.88
C ASP A 243 -1.26 -29.35 -4.45
N LEU A 244 -1.62 -28.17 -3.94
CA LEU A 244 -1.29 -27.78 -2.56
C LEU A 244 -1.86 -28.79 -1.55
N SER A 245 -2.97 -29.47 -1.87
CA SER A 245 -3.54 -30.52 -1.02
C SER A 245 -2.64 -31.76 -0.95
N GLU A 246 -1.93 -32.08 -2.03
CA GLU A 246 -0.97 -33.17 -2.06
C GLU A 246 0.28 -32.85 -1.22
N ILE A 247 0.81 -31.62 -1.37
CA ILE A 247 1.90 -31.10 -0.53
C ILE A 247 1.52 -31.16 0.95
N MET A 248 0.31 -30.72 1.30
CA MET A 248 -0.14 -30.73 2.71
C MET A 248 -0.24 -32.15 3.24
N ARG A 249 -0.78 -33.11 2.48
CA ARG A 249 -0.88 -34.49 2.89
C ARG A 249 0.50 -35.12 3.11
N GLU A 250 1.40 -34.96 2.14
CA GLU A 250 2.78 -35.47 2.25
C GLU A 250 3.53 -34.86 3.44
N THR A 251 3.28 -33.57 3.72
CA THR A 251 3.86 -32.88 4.87
C THR A 251 3.29 -33.44 6.18
N ASP A 252 1.96 -33.61 6.29
CA ASP A 252 1.29 -34.15 7.48
C ASP A 252 1.79 -35.55 7.83
N ASP A 253 1.94 -36.42 6.81
CA ASP A 253 2.42 -37.80 6.96
C ASP A 253 3.87 -37.88 7.49
N GLN A 254 4.67 -36.83 7.30
CA GLN A 254 6.09 -36.79 7.73
C GLN A 254 6.34 -36.04 9.03
N LEU A 255 5.37 -35.25 9.55
CA LEU A 255 5.50 -34.55 10.83
C LEU A 255 5.40 -35.52 12.01
N ASN A 256 6.17 -35.23 13.09
CA ASN A 256 6.14 -36.00 14.34
C ASN A 256 5.03 -35.47 15.28
N GLU A 257 4.72 -36.25 16.33
CA GLU A 257 3.69 -35.91 17.32
C GLU A 257 3.94 -34.57 18.06
N ASP A 258 5.20 -34.17 18.21
CA ASP A 258 5.58 -32.88 18.82
C ASP A 258 5.67 -31.71 17.83
N GLU A 259 5.39 -31.94 16.55
CA GLU A 259 5.48 -30.96 15.48
C GLU A 259 4.08 -30.52 15.03
N ILE A 260 3.88 -29.21 14.88
CA ILE A 260 2.61 -28.64 14.39
C ILE A 260 2.92 -27.61 13.32
N LEU A 261 2.26 -27.72 12.17
CA LEU A 261 2.34 -26.76 11.09
C LEU A 261 1.03 -25.95 11.01
N PHE A 262 1.09 -24.66 11.31
CA PHE A 262 -0.03 -23.74 11.06
C PHE A 262 0.08 -23.17 9.65
N VAL A 263 -1.04 -23.22 8.91
CA VAL A 263 -1.10 -22.74 7.53
C VAL A 263 -1.98 -21.50 7.43
N LYS A 264 -1.38 -20.37 7.04
CA LYS A 264 -2.09 -19.11 6.80
C LYS A 264 -2.26 -18.91 5.31
N LEU A 265 -3.35 -19.39 4.77
CA LEU A 265 -3.72 -19.21 3.37
C LEU A 265 -4.38 -17.84 3.14
N HIS A 266 -4.26 -17.31 1.92
CA HIS A 266 -5.08 -16.19 1.50
C HIS A 266 -6.58 -16.60 1.52
N PRO A 267 -7.52 -15.70 1.91
CA PRO A 267 -8.94 -16.06 2.03
C PRO A 267 -9.54 -16.78 0.82
N LEU A 268 -9.11 -16.45 -0.41
CA LEU A 268 -9.56 -17.11 -1.64
C LEU A 268 -9.04 -18.55 -1.79
N ALA A 269 -7.88 -18.87 -1.22
CA ALA A 269 -7.33 -20.23 -1.24
C ALA A 269 -7.85 -21.07 -0.05
N ALA A 270 -8.16 -20.44 1.07
CA ALA A 270 -8.62 -21.09 2.29
C ALA A 270 -9.99 -21.81 2.12
N THR A 271 -10.80 -21.42 1.12
CA THR A 271 -12.07 -22.08 0.80
C THR A 271 -11.91 -23.36 0.01
N GLN A 272 -10.71 -23.70 -0.45
CA GLN A 272 -10.46 -24.81 -1.36
C GLN A 272 -9.80 -26.02 -0.68
N ILE A 273 -9.25 -25.84 0.53
CA ILE A 273 -8.54 -26.90 1.25
C ILE A 273 -9.18 -27.08 2.63
N ASP A 274 -9.64 -28.30 2.89
CA ASP A 274 -10.11 -28.69 4.22
C ASP A 274 -8.92 -29.15 5.07
N LEU A 275 -8.48 -28.28 5.97
CA LEU A 275 -7.38 -28.55 6.89
C LEU A 275 -7.81 -29.39 8.12
N SER A 276 -9.09 -29.69 8.31
CA SER A 276 -9.60 -30.42 9.47
C SER A 276 -9.27 -31.91 9.44
N SER A 277 -8.92 -32.45 8.26
CA SER A 277 -8.60 -33.87 8.05
C SER A 277 -7.15 -34.24 8.42
N TYR A 278 -6.27 -33.24 8.67
CA TYR A 278 -4.86 -33.46 8.98
C TYR A 278 -4.62 -33.61 10.49
N SER A 279 -3.60 -34.39 10.85
CA SER A 279 -3.23 -34.67 12.26
C SER A 279 -2.34 -33.58 12.85
N HIS A 280 -1.40 -33.08 12.07
CA HIS A 280 -0.34 -32.14 12.48
C HIS A 280 -0.50 -30.76 11.84
N ILE A 281 -1.31 -30.65 10.77
CA ILE A 281 -1.54 -29.37 10.10
C ILE A 281 -2.81 -28.72 10.66
N ARG A 282 -2.74 -27.45 10.97
CA ARG A 282 -3.83 -26.65 11.52
C ARG A 282 -4.00 -25.34 10.75
N LYS A 283 -5.25 -24.87 10.68
CA LYS A 283 -5.54 -23.53 10.19
C LYS A 283 -4.89 -22.51 11.13
N PHE A 284 -4.29 -21.46 10.55
CA PHE A 284 -3.78 -20.33 11.31
C PHE A 284 -4.93 -19.68 12.11
N PRO A 285 -4.74 -19.33 13.40
CA PRO A 285 -5.78 -18.70 14.21
C PRO A 285 -6.23 -17.35 13.63
N GLU A 286 -7.52 -17.06 13.69
CA GLU A 286 -8.11 -15.80 13.21
C GLU A 286 -8.33 -14.77 14.32
N ASP A 287 -8.17 -15.17 15.57
CA ASP A 287 -8.41 -14.39 16.78
C ASP A 287 -7.15 -13.75 17.37
N ILE A 288 -6.02 -13.89 16.70
CA ILE A 288 -4.74 -13.29 17.08
C ILE A 288 -4.11 -12.55 15.90
N GLU A 289 -3.41 -11.49 16.21
CA GLU A 289 -2.61 -10.76 15.22
C GLU A 289 -1.47 -11.65 14.70
N PRO A 290 -1.26 -11.72 13.38
CA PRO A 290 -0.29 -12.66 12.78
C PRO A 290 1.14 -12.55 13.32
N TYR A 291 1.66 -11.34 13.50
CA TYR A 291 3.02 -11.14 13.99
C TYR A 291 3.16 -11.52 15.47
N GLU A 292 2.11 -11.36 16.25
CA GLU A 292 2.03 -11.85 17.63
C GLU A 292 2.15 -13.39 17.64
N PHE A 293 1.35 -14.08 16.84
CA PHE A 293 1.41 -15.55 16.75
C PHE A 293 2.78 -16.05 16.27
N LEU A 294 3.40 -15.35 15.31
CA LEU A 294 4.72 -15.68 14.81
C LEU A 294 5.82 -15.64 15.89
N THR A 295 5.59 -14.95 17.01
CA THR A 295 6.54 -14.99 18.14
C THR A 295 6.67 -16.38 18.77
N ALA A 296 5.66 -17.25 18.66
CA ALA A 296 5.73 -18.65 19.13
C ALA A 296 6.31 -19.60 18.08
N CYS A 297 6.50 -19.15 16.84
CA CYS A 297 6.96 -19.95 15.73
C CYS A 297 8.42 -20.38 15.88
N THR A 298 8.73 -21.64 15.70
CA THR A 298 10.09 -22.18 15.68
C THR A 298 10.76 -21.97 14.32
N CYS A 299 9.98 -22.13 13.25
CA CYS A 299 10.42 -21.92 11.88
C CYS A 299 9.30 -21.34 11.03
N LEU A 300 9.59 -20.26 10.31
CA LEU A 300 8.73 -19.72 9.27
C LEU A 300 9.02 -20.42 7.94
N VAL A 301 7.99 -21.02 7.34
CA VAL A 301 8.01 -21.51 5.96
C VAL A 301 7.28 -20.50 5.09
N THR A 302 7.90 -20.04 4.04
CA THR A 302 7.29 -19.10 3.11
C THR A 302 7.88 -19.28 1.71
N ASP A 303 7.42 -18.49 0.75
CA ASP A 303 7.92 -18.54 -0.63
C ASP A 303 8.39 -17.15 -1.10
N TYR A 304 7.59 -16.47 -1.91
CA TYR A 304 7.87 -15.12 -2.43
C TYR A 304 7.16 -14.02 -1.61
N SER A 305 6.82 -14.30 -0.36
CA SER A 305 6.19 -13.34 0.54
C SER A 305 7.24 -12.50 1.27
N SER A 306 6.99 -11.19 1.38
CA SER A 306 7.87 -10.28 2.12
C SER A 306 7.88 -10.51 3.65
N VAL A 307 7.08 -11.42 4.17
CA VAL A 307 7.02 -11.71 5.61
C VAL A 307 8.36 -12.17 6.19
N PHE A 308 9.22 -12.77 5.38
CA PHE A 308 10.53 -13.20 5.84
C PHE A 308 11.46 -12.04 6.24
N TYR A 309 11.32 -10.85 5.64
CA TYR A 309 12.04 -9.66 6.10
C TYR A 309 11.66 -9.30 7.53
N ASP A 310 10.37 -9.32 7.82
CA ASP A 310 9.86 -9.01 9.15
C ASP A 310 10.29 -10.07 10.18
N PHE A 311 10.08 -11.36 9.83
CA PHE A 311 10.37 -12.48 10.72
C PHE A 311 11.86 -12.66 11.02
N ALA A 312 12.75 -12.19 10.15
CA ALA A 312 14.20 -12.18 10.37
C ALA A 312 14.58 -11.53 11.71
N ASN A 313 13.85 -10.51 12.14
CA ASN A 313 14.04 -9.85 13.44
C ASN A 313 13.88 -10.81 14.64
N SER A 314 13.26 -11.95 14.46
CA SER A 314 13.07 -12.95 15.52
C SER A 314 14.33 -13.78 15.80
N GLY A 315 15.33 -13.78 14.91
CA GLY A 315 16.50 -14.65 14.95
C GLY A 315 16.18 -16.15 14.86
N ARG A 316 14.97 -16.49 14.38
CA ARG A 316 14.51 -17.88 14.26
C ARG A 316 14.62 -18.35 12.82
N LYS A 317 14.53 -19.67 12.65
CA LYS A 317 14.71 -20.30 11.35
C LYS A 317 13.68 -19.85 10.34
N ILE A 318 14.14 -19.60 9.11
CA ILE A 318 13.33 -19.31 7.94
C ILE A 318 13.69 -20.34 6.87
N VAL A 319 12.69 -20.92 6.22
CA VAL A 319 12.83 -21.80 5.05
C VAL A 319 11.97 -21.28 3.93
N ARG A 320 12.55 -21.15 2.76
CA ARG A 320 11.82 -20.76 1.55
C ARG A 320 11.40 -22.02 0.79
N PHE A 321 10.11 -22.30 0.77
CA PHE A 321 9.55 -23.44 0.05
C PHE A 321 9.06 -22.98 -1.33
N ILE A 322 9.90 -23.18 -2.35
CA ILE A 322 9.77 -22.64 -3.72
C ILE A 322 9.66 -23.74 -4.75
N TYR A 323 8.54 -24.48 -4.73
CA TYR A 323 8.27 -25.61 -5.61
C TYR A 323 7.86 -25.21 -7.05
N ASP A 324 7.69 -23.92 -7.33
CA ASP A 324 7.20 -23.35 -8.60
C ASP A 324 8.07 -22.17 -9.11
N GLU A 325 9.38 -22.20 -8.88
CA GLU A 325 10.29 -21.07 -9.13
C GLU A 325 10.27 -20.60 -10.59
N ASP A 326 10.29 -21.51 -11.56
CA ASP A 326 10.32 -21.20 -12.99
C ASP A 326 9.06 -20.47 -13.46
N ASP A 327 7.89 -20.85 -12.92
CA ASP A 327 6.60 -20.26 -13.27
C ASP A 327 6.40 -18.90 -12.61
N TYR A 328 6.87 -18.73 -11.39
CA TYR A 328 6.65 -17.52 -10.61
C TYR A 328 7.55 -16.35 -11.02
N SER A 329 8.85 -16.61 -11.24
CA SER A 329 9.84 -15.60 -11.61
C SER A 329 9.53 -14.96 -12.96
N SER A 330 8.96 -15.74 -13.91
CA SER A 330 8.58 -15.25 -15.25
C SER A 330 7.33 -14.34 -15.22
N SER A 331 6.45 -14.48 -14.24
CA SER A 331 5.14 -13.82 -14.25
C SER A 331 5.07 -12.49 -13.50
N ARG A 332 5.79 -12.32 -12.39
CA ARG A 332 5.63 -11.14 -11.50
C ARG A 332 6.86 -10.27 -11.34
N GLY A 333 8.06 -10.77 -11.64
CA GLY A 333 9.34 -10.08 -11.45
C GLY A 333 9.67 -9.83 -9.97
N LEU A 334 10.89 -10.13 -9.60
CA LEU A 334 11.44 -9.82 -8.27
C LEU A 334 12.46 -8.69 -8.40
N TYR A 335 12.67 -7.93 -7.32
CA TYR A 335 13.81 -7.02 -7.26
C TYR A 335 15.10 -7.79 -7.07
N ASP A 336 16.17 -7.32 -7.70
CA ASP A 336 17.51 -7.75 -7.39
C ASP A 336 17.82 -7.39 -5.94
N GLN A 337 18.38 -8.36 -5.22
CA GLN A 337 18.69 -8.19 -3.80
C GLN A 337 20.15 -7.73 -3.65
N PRO A 338 20.41 -6.52 -3.11
CA PRO A 338 21.78 -6.03 -2.87
C PRO A 338 22.57 -6.91 -1.91
N VAL A 339 21.87 -7.58 -1.00
CA VAL A 339 22.40 -8.63 -0.13
C VAL A 339 21.62 -9.91 -0.39
N ALA A 340 22.32 -11.00 -0.63
CA ALA A 340 21.69 -12.29 -0.90
C ALA A 340 20.80 -12.74 0.27
N ILE A 341 19.69 -13.38 -0.06
CA ILE A 341 18.80 -13.99 0.95
C ILE A 341 19.49 -15.24 1.49
N PRO A 342 19.87 -15.28 2.78
CA PRO A 342 20.66 -16.38 3.34
C PRO A 342 19.82 -17.63 3.64
N TYR A 343 18.50 -17.52 3.60
CA TYR A 343 17.58 -18.56 4.05
C TYR A 343 17.51 -19.70 3.03
N PRO A 344 17.61 -20.99 3.47
CA PRO A 344 17.57 -22.14 2.59
C PRO A 344 16.30 -22.15 1.74
N ALA A 345 16.46 -22.51 0.47
CA ALA A 345 15.41 -22.67 -0.50
C ALA A 345 15.28 -24.13 -0.88
N VAL A 346 14.08 -24.69 -0.69
CA VAL A 346 13.78 -26.10 -0.96
C VAL A 346 12.55 -26.21 -1.85
N SER A 347 12.48 -27.27 -2.66
CA SER A 347 11.39 -27.48 -3.61
C SER A 347 10.62 -28.79 -3.39
N SER A 348 11.12 -29.69 -2.53
CA SER A 348 10.45 -30.94 -2.18
C SER A 348 10.01 -30.95 -0.71
N VAL A 349 8.98 -31.73 -0.39
CA VAL A 349 8.51 -31.91 0.99
C VAL A 349 9.58 -32.60 1.85
N SER A 350 10.31 -33.58 1.29
CA SER A 350 11.39 -34.26 2.01
C SER A 350 12.49 -33.29 2.45
N ASP A 351 12.92 -32.38 1.56
CA ASP A 351 13.92 -31.37 1.88
C ASP A 351 13.37 -30.35 2.89
N LEU A 352 12.08 -29.98 2.75
CA LEU A 352 11.40 -29.11 3.71
C LEU A 352 11.45 -29.72 5.12
N ILE A 353 11.06 -30.98 5.27
CA ILE A 353 11.09 -31.67 6.58
C ILE A 353 12.51 -31.78 7.13
N GLY A 354 13.50 -32.04 6.26
CA GLY A 354 14.90 -32.00 6.62
C GLY A 354 15.33 -30.68 7.21
N GLU A 355 14.95 -29.58 6.53
CA GLU A 355 15.24 -28.22 6.98
C GLU A 355 14.49 -27.83 8.27
N LEU A 356 13.24 -28.22 8.44
CA LEU A 356 12.45 -27.95 9.65
C LEU A 356 13.12 -28.56 10.91
N ARG A 357 13.85 -29.65 10.76
CA ARG A 357 14.51 -30.38 11.85
C ARG A 357 15.97 -30.03 12.04
N SER A 358 16.61 -29.46 11.02
CA SER A 358 18.01 -29.03 11.13
C SER A 358 18.15 -27.75 11.96
N GLY A 359 19.35 -27.48 12.47
CA GLY A 359 19.69 -26.21 13.11
C GLY A 359 19.71 -25.03 12.13
N ILE A 360 19.98 -23.83 12.64
CA ILE A 360 20.32 -22.67 11.82
C ILE A 360 21.77 -22.79 11.41
N ASP A 361 22.05 -22.86 10.12
CA ASP A 361 23.36 -23.04 9.50
C ASP A 361 23.74 -21.88 8.55
N TYR A 362 23.01 -20.77 8.62
CA TYR A 362 23.24 -19.55 7.84
C TYR A 362 23.54 -18.36 8.76
N ASP A 363 24.20 -17.36 8.18
CA ASP A 363 24.45 -16.06 8.81
C ASP A 363 23.60 -15.00 8.10
N ASP A 364 22.73 -14.34 8.84
CA ASP A 364 21.82 -13.32 8.32
C ASP A 364 22.15 -11.89 8.80
N ARG A 365 23.33 -11.66 9.37
CA ARG A 365 23.74 -10.34 9.88
C ARG A 365 23.74 -9.27 8.79
N ASP A 366 24.27 -9.57 7.60
CA ASP A 366 24.29 -8.64 6.48
C ASP A 366 22.88 -8.39 5.94
N PHE A 367 22.04 -9.42 5.96
CA PHE A 367 20.63 -9.33 5.59
C PHE A 367 19.87 -8.39 6.54
N LEU A 368 20.00 -8.58 7.84
CA LEU A 368 19.39 -7.72 8.87
C LEU A 368 19.89 -6.28 8.77
N ALA A 369 21.19 -6.09 8.58
CA ALA A 369 21.79 -4.78 8.42
C ALA A 369 21.26 -4.02 7.19
N CYS A 370 20.93 -4.73 6.12
CA CYS A 370 20.41 -4.14 4.88
C CYS A 370 18.91 -3.87 4.91
N TYR A 371 18.12 -4.85 5.40
CA TYR A 371 16.66 -4.84 5.22
C TYR A 371 15.85 -4.54 6.48
N CYS A 372 16.43 -4.74 7.66
CA CYS A 372 15.80 -4.54 8.97
C CYS A 372 16.53 -3.50 9.81
N THR A 373 17.27 -2.60 9.17
CA THR A 373 18.26 -1.68 9.77
C THR A 373 17.71 -0.90 10.97
N TYR A 374 16.45 -0.48 10.89
CA TYR A 374 15.84 0.40 11.89
C TYR A 374 14.88 -0.34 12.83
N ASP A 375 14.62 -1.63 12.62
CA ASP A 375 13.72 -2.41 13.48
C ASP A 375 14.30 -2.54 14.90
N ASN A 376 13.46 -2.26 15.90
CA ASN A 376 13.85 -2.30 17.32
C ASN A 376 12.61 -2.37 18.23
N ALA A 377 12.83 -2.72 19.51
CA ALA A 377 11.77 -2.85 20.51
C ALA A 377 10.95 -1.56 20.75
N ALA A 378 11.55 -0.39 20.59
CA ALA A 378 10.94 0.89 20.92
C ALA A 378 10.31 1.61 19.71
N ALA A 379 10.31 1.00 18.53
CA ALA A 379 9.89 1.67 17.29
C ALA A 379 8.48 2.24 17.38
N THR A 380 7.51 1.47 17.89
CA THR A 380 6.12 1.92 18.05
C THR A 380 6.02 3.14 18.96
N GLU A 381 6.63 3.08 20.15
CA GLU A 381 6.66 4.19 21.10
C GLU A 381 7.29 5.45 20.51
N LYS A 382 8.45 5.29 19.88
CA LYS A 382 9.17 6.43 19.29
C LYS A 382 8.33 7.14 18.22
N ILE A 383 7.69 6.39 17.32
CA ILE A 383 6.85 6.94 16.25
C ILE A 383 5.66 7.69 16.86
N VAL A 384 4.97 7.09 17.84
CA VAL A 384 3.82 7.73 18.49
C VAL A 384 4.23 9.01 19.20
N ARG A 385 5.31 9.00 19.96
CA ARG A 385 5.82 10.20 20.64
C ARG A 385 6.29 11.28 19.68
N HIS A 386 6.97 10.86 18.59
CA HIS A 386 7.44 11.78 17.56
C HIS A 386 6.28 12.58 16.95
N ILE A 387 5.17 11.91 16.62
CA ILE A 387 4.03 12.50 15.93
C ILE A 387 3.10 13.24 16.89
N PHE A 388 2.75 12.66 18.03
CA PHE A 388 1.74 13.21 18.94
C PHE A 388 2.30 14.20 19.96
N GLU A 389 3.57 14.04 20.36
CA GLU A 389 4.24 14.90 21.34
C GLU A 389 5.27 15.84 20.68
N LYS A 390 5.59 15.63 19.40
CA LYS A 390 6.67 16.33 18.69
C LYS A 390 8.03 16.19 19.40
N ALA A 391 8.26 14.99 19.93
CA ALA A 391 9.37 14.71 20.85
C ALA A 391 10.73 14.51 20.16
N GLY A 392 10.81 14.54 18.82
CA GLY A 392 12.05 14.32 18.06
C GLY A 392 12.68 12.94 18.31
N THR A 393 11.87 11.90 18.56
CA THR A 393 12.33 10.57 18.97
C THR A 393 12.75 9.68 17.81
N CYS A 394 12.32 9.98 16.58
CA CYS A 394 12.72 9.27 15.36
C CYS A 394 13.83 10.02 14.64
N ARG A 395 14.68 9.30 13.91
CA ARG A 395 15.51 9.91 12.89
C ARG A 395 14.64 10.28 11.70
N GLU A 396 14.94 11.42 11.09
CA GLU A 396 14.16 11.92 9.97
C GLU A 396 15.06 12.59 8.93
N HIS A 397 14.65 12.52 7.67
CA HIS A 397 15.30 13.25 6.59
C HIS A 397 14.31 13.64 5.48
N ARG A 398 14.75 14.43 4.53
CA ARG A 398 13.99 14.84 3.35
C ARG A 398 14.68 14.32 2.10
N ILE A 399 13.85 13.86 1.17
CA ILE A 399 14.29 13.38 -0.15
C ILE A 399 13.90 14.35 -1.28
N TYR A 400 13.31 15.49 -0.94
CA TYR A 400 12.98 16.53 -1.90
C TYR A 400 14.27 17.20 -2.41
N THR A 401 14.34 17.42 -3.73
CA THR A 401 15.43 18.17 -4.38
C THR A 401 14.86 19.41 -5.08
N GLU A 402 15.71 20.43 -5.29
CA GLU A 402 15.34 21.68 -5.98
C GLU A 402 15.50 21.58 -7.52
N LYS A 403 15.34 20.39 -8.10
CA LYS A 403 15.37 20.22 -9.54
C LYS A 403 14.14 20.82 -10.22
N GLU A 404 14.31 21.30 -11.45
CA GLU A 404 13.18 21.69 -12.30
C GLU A 404 12.34 20.46 -12.65
N ARG A 405 11.01 20.52 -12.47
CA ARG A 405 10.09 19.41 -12.77
C ARG A 405 9.15 19.81 -13.88
N VAL A 406 9.15 19.03 -14.94
CA VAL A 406 8.32 19.24 -16.11
C VAL A 406 7.33 18.10 -16.26
N LEU A 407 6.04 18.43 -16.29
CA LEU A 407 4.98 17.46 -16.53
C LEU A 407 4.66 17.40 -18.02
N VAL A 408 4.71 16.20 -18.62
CA VAL A 408 4.49 15.99 -20.07
C VAL A 408 3.23 15.15 -20.27
N TYR A 409 2.23 15.68 -20.92
CA TYR A 409 0.96 15.01 -21.16
C TYR A 409 0.80 14.61 -22.64
N SER A 410 0.53 13.31 -22.84
CA SER A 410 0.10 12.76 -24.13
C SER A 410 -1.11 11.86 -23.88
N GLY A 411 -2.26 12.23 -24.43
CA GLY A 411 -3.54 11.60 -24.10
C GLY A 411 -3.67 10.13 -24.46
N ASP A 412 -2.96 9.69 -25.47
CA ASP A 412 -2.92 8.29 -25.94
C ASP A 412 -1.67 7.52 -25.51
N LEU A 413 -0.69 8.21 -24.91
CA LEU A 413 0.60 7.65 -24.51
C LEU A 413 1.35 6.98 -25.68
N ALA A 414 1.13 7.44 -26.90
CA ALA A 414 1.70 6.92 -28.13
C ALA A 414 1.80 8.03 -29.19
N GLY A 415 2.21 7.66 -30.39
CA GLY A 415 2.28 8.57 -31.52
C GLY A 415 3.60 9.32 -31.64
N GLU A 416 3.77 9.99 -32.80
CA GLU A 416 5.02 10.69 -33.12
C GLU A 416 5.36 11.86 -32.18
N PRO A 417 4.39 12.65 -31.65
CA PRO A 417 4.74 13.72 -30.73
C PRO A 417 5.42 13.21 -29.44
N LEU A 418 4.94 12.10 -28.85
CA LEU A 418 5.57 11.53 -27.66
C LEU A 418 6.91 10.88 -27.98
N LYS A 419 7.00 10.12 -29.07
CA LYS A 419 8.27 9.51 -29.51
C LYS A 419 9.35 10.55 -29.80
N GLY A 420 8.98 11.61 -30.53
CA GLY A 420 9.89 12.71 -30.82
C GLY A 420 10.36 13.42 -29.55
N PHE A 421 9.45 13.64 -28.60
CA PHE A 421 9.80 14.21 -27.30
C PHE A 421 10.75 13.29 -26.51
N LEU A 422 10.45 11.98 -26.39
CA LEU A 422 11.32 11.04 -25.69
C LEU A 422 12.71 10.95 -26.33
N SER A 423 12.80 10.99 -27.67
CA SER A 423 14.08 11.04 -28.37
C SER A 423 14.85 12.34 -28.09
N SER A 424 14.17 13.48 -27.98
CA SER A 424 14.82 14.76 -27.67
C SER A 424 15.46 14.76 -26.28
N ILE A 425 14.75 14.30 -25.25
CA ILE A 425 15.28 14.27 -23.89
C ILE A 425 16.41 13.23 -23.68
N GLN A 426 16.45 12.17 -24.49
CA GLN A 426 17.56 11.21 -24.47
C GLN A 426 18.84 11.78 -25.06
N ASN A 427 18.75 12.73 -25.98
CA ASN A 427 19.89 13.33 -26.68
C ASN A 427 20.37 14.63 -26.04
N GLU A 428 19.60 15.23 -25.14
CA GLU A 428 20.01 16.41 -24.37
C GLU A 428 20.88 15.98 -23.17
N PRO A 429 22.00 16.66 -22.91
CA PRO A 429 22.77 16.43 -21.70
C PRO A 429 21.89 16.72 -20.47
N GLU A 430 22.17 16.06 -19.36
CA GLU A 430 21.49 16.29 -18.08
C GLU A 430 21.50 17.79 -17.73
N ASP A 431 20.36 18.44 -17.92
CA ASP A 431 20.17 19.88 -17.66
C ASP A 431 19.66 20.16 -16.23
N GLY A 432 19.55 19.09 -15.40
CA GLY A 432 18.97 19.17 -14.06
C GLY A 432 17.44 19.17 -14.05
N THR A 433 16.78 18.88 -15.18
CA THR A 433 15.32 18.84 -15.30
C THR A 433 14.79 17.40 -15.23
N ASP A 434 13.82 17.16 -14.37
CA ASP A 434 13.11 15.90 -14.27
C ASP A 434 11.80 15.94 -15.09
N TYR A 435 11.67 15.01 -16.05
CA TYR A 435 10.48 14.88 -16.90
C TYR A 435 9.58 13.75 -16.41
N TYR A 436 8.31 14.07 -16.13
CA TYR A 436 7.29 13.11 -15.71
C TYR A 436 6.23 12.93 -16.78
N ILE A 437 6.07 11.72 -17.30
CA ILE A 437 5.02 11.43 -18.28
C ILE A 437 3.68 11.31 -17.55
N CYS A 438 2.80 12.29 -17.77
CA CYS A 438 1.50 12.35 -17.14
C CYS A 438 0.50 11.45 -17.88
N PHE A 439 -0.17 10.58 -17.14
CA PHE A 439 -1.29 9.80 -17.65
C PHE A 439 -2.56 10.01 -16.82
N SER A 440 -3.69 9.85 -17.50
CA SER A 440 -5.01 9.97 -16.89
C SER A 440 -5.69 8.60 -16.82
N ARG A 441 -6.17 8.20 -15.62
CA ARG A 441 -6.96 6.96 -15.45
C ARG A 441 -8.18 6.92 -16.37
N VAL A 442 -8.77 8.06 -16.68
CA VAL A 442 -9.90 8.13 -17.62
C VAL A 442 -9.46 7.79 -19.04
N ALA A 443 -8.30 8.28 -19.46
CA ALA A 443 -7.74 7.96 -20.78
C ALA A 443 -7.39 6.47 -20.90
N LEU A 444 -6.92 5.86 -19.82
CA LEU A 444 -6.55 4.43 -19.77
C LEU A 444 -7.74 3.45 -19.84
N ARG A 445 -8.98 3.93 -19.79
CA ARG A 445 -10.16 3.08 -20.06
C ARG A 445 -10.19 2.54 -21.49
N ARG A 446 -9.50 3.18 -22.42
CA ARG A 446 -9.21 2.63 -23.75
C ARG A 446 -8.08 1.60 -23.59
N LYS A 447 -8.33 0.34 -23.93
CA LYS A 447 -7.35 -0.77 -23.77
C LYS A 447 -6.00 -0.47 -24.45
N SER A 448 -6.04 0.20 -25.62
CA SER A 448 -4.83 0.62 -26.32
C SER A 448 -3.92 1.50 -25.46
N ASN A 449 -4.49 2.47 -24.72
CA ASN A 449 -3.70 3.39 -23.91
C ASN A 449 -3.08 2.70 -22.69
N ALA A 450 -3.75 1.70 -22.11
CA ALA A 450 -3.18 0.90 -21.03
C ALA A 450 -1.96 0.09 -21.53
N GLY A 451 -2.06 -0.50 -22.72
CA GLY A 451 -0.92 -1.16 -23.37
C GLY A 451 0.22 -0.19 -23.67
N ASN A 452 -0.08 1.00 -24.18
CA ASN A 452 0.92 2.03 -24.45
C ASN A 452 1.67 2.48 -23.20
N LEU A 453 0.98 2.62 -22.05
CA LEU A 453 1.62 2.92 -20.78
C LEU A 453 2.61 1.82 -20.36
N GLY A 454 2.23 0.54 -20.54
CA GLY A 454 3.12 -0.60 -20.29
C GLY A 454 4.37 -0.63 -21.19
N ASN A 455 4.26 -0.10 -22.40
CA ASN A 455 5.34 -0.07 -23.38
C ASN A 455 6.31 1.12 -23.22
N LEU A 456 6.03 2.06 -22.33
CA LEU A 456 7.00 3.12 -22.02
C LEU A 456 8.27 2.52 -21.39
N PRO A 457 9.45 3.11 -21.63
CA PRO A 457 10.70 2.65 -21.03
C PRO A 457 10.60 2.46 -19.53
N VAL A 458 11.19 1.39 -19.02
CA VAL A 458 11.35 1.18 -17.57
C VAL A 458 12.28 2.26 -17.03
N GLY A 459 11.97 2.78 -15.84
CA GLY A 459 12.74 3.89 -15.23
C GLY A 459 12.32 5.29 -15.70
N LEU A 460 11.53 5.43 -16.79
CA LEU A 460 10.98 6.72 -17.16
C LEU A 460 9.94 7.16 -16.11
N PRO A 461 10.13 8.30 -15.43
CA PRO A 461 9.20 8.73 -14.40
C PRO A 461 7.80 8.99 -14.97
N VAL A 462 6.79 8.52 -14.26
CA VAL A 462 5.39 8.74 -14.62
C VAL A 462 4.66 9.46 -13.49
N TYR A 463 3.62 10.22 -13.85
CA TYR A 463 2.74 10.88 -12.91
C TYR A 463 1.27 10.54 -13.23
N GLY A 464 0.61 9.84 -12.30
CA GLY A 464 -0.74 9.36 -12.50
C GLY A 464 -1.79 10.31 -11.93
N ILE A 465 -2.78 10.70 -12.74
CA ILE A 465 -3.94 11.48 -12.29
C ILE A 465 -5.26 10.76 -12.58
N ASN A 466 -6.30 11.08 -11.82
CA ASN A 466 -7.63 10.55 -12.12
C ASN A 466 -8.16 11.02 -13.49
N GLY A 467 -7.91 12.29 -13.83
CA GLY A 467 -8.38 12.92 -15.09
C GLY A 467 -9.85 13.30 -15.10
N LYS A 468 -10.59 13.13 -13.98
CA LYS A 468 -11.93 13.66 -13.78
C LYS A 468 -11.87 14.81 -12.78
N LEU A 469 -12.66 15.84 -13.01
CA LEU A 469 -12.91 16.88 -12.01
C LEU A 469 -14.01 16.40 -11.04
N PHE A 470 -13.75 16.51 -9.74
CA PHE A 470 -14.72 16.16 -8.69
C PHE A 470 -15.53 17.41 -8.30
N LEU A 471 -16.51 17.75 -9.15
CA LEU A 471 -17.32 18.96 -9.02
C LEU A 471 -18.55 18.71 -8.16
N THR A 472 -18.93 19.73 -7.38
CA THR A 472 -20.25 19.84 -6.78
C THR A 472 -21.30 20.18 -7.85
N LEU A 473 -22.58 20.03 -7.54
CA LEU A 473 -23.65 20.36 -8.49
C LEU A 473 -23.60 21.84 -8.96
N PRO A 474 -23.43 22.84 -8.08
CA PRO A 474 -23.29 24.23 -8.50
C PRO A 474 -22.07 24.48 -9.40
N GLU A 475 -20.95 23.79 -9.16
CA GLU A 475 -19.73 23.89 -9.97
C GLU A 475 -19.92 23.21 -11.33
N TYR A 476 -20.58 22.06 -11.37
CA TYR A 476 -20.93 21.38 -12.61
C TYR A 476 -21.83 22.24 -13.50
N LEU A 477 -22.83 22.89 -12.91
CA LEU A 477 -23.72 23.82 -13.64
C LEU A 477 -22.92 25.04 -14.12
N ALA A 478 -22.06 25.61 -13.29
CA ALA A 478 -21.19 26.72 -13.67
C ALA A 478 -20.24 26.38 -14.83
N LYS A 479 -19.68 25.14 -14.82
CA LYS A 479 -18.83 24.64 -15.93
C LYS A 479 -19.62 24.55 -17.26
N ARG A 480 -20.91 24.22 -17.22
CA ARG A 480 -21.75 24.06 -18.41
C ARG A 480 -22.36 25.38 -18.89
N SER A 481 -22.50 26.35 -18.00
CA SER A 481 -23.01 27.69 -18.39
C SER A 481 -21.88 28.47 -19.05
N SER A 482 -22.05 28.89 -20.29
CA SER A 482 -21.14 29.77 -21.03
C SER A 482 -21.10 31.21 -20.47
N GLY A 483 -21.54 31.42 -19.22
CA GLY A 483 -21.66 32.71 -18.60
C GLY A 483 -20.33 33.35 -18.26
N SER A 484 -20.06 34.54 -18.81
CA SER A 484 -18.88 35.37 -18.55
C SER A 484 -18.98 36.24 -17.29
N GLY A 485 -19.90 35.93 -16.38
CA GLY A 485 -20.11 36.74 -15.17
C GLY A 485 -19.00 36.54 -14.13
N LYS A 486 -18.61 37.64 -13.43
CA LYS A 486 -17.57 37.60 -12.35
C LYS A 486 -17.78 36.49 -11.33
N SER A 487 -19.04 36.16 -10.97
CA SER A 487 -19.35 35.06 -10.01
C SER A 487 -19.08 33.67 -10.59
N ALA A 488 -19.35 33.43 -11.87
CA ALA A 488 -19.07 32.16 -12.54
C ALA A 488 -17.54 31.92 -12.64
N ASN A 489 -16.79 32.96 -13.00
CA ASN A 489 -15.34 32.90 -13.10
C ASN A 489 -14.68 32.62 -11.74
N ARG A 490 -15.15 33.26 -10.65
CA ARG A 490 -14.65 33.00 -9.30
C ARG A 490 -14.90 31.56 -8.85
N LYS A 491 -16.09 31.00 -9.12
CA LYS A 491 -16.40 29.59 -8.84
C LYS A 491 -15.53 28.65 -9.67
N LYS A 492 -15.31 28.98 -10.96
CA LYS A 492 -14.42 28.19 -11.83
C LYS A 492 -13.00 28.15 -11.27
N GLU A 493 -12.45 29.29 -10.91
CA GLU A 493 -11.12 29.38 -10.32
C GLU A 493 -11.01 28.57 -9.01
N GLN A 494 -12.01 28.67 -8.12
CA GLN A 494 -12.01 27.94 -6.85
C GLN A 494 -11.98 26.42 -7.05
N TYR A 495 -12.82 25.86 -7.93
CA TYR A 495 -12.78 24.41 -8.14
C TYR A 495 -11.55 23.97 -8.91
N LEU A 496 -11.00 24.76 -9.83
CA LEU A 496 -9.77 24.40 -10.54
C LEU A 496 -8.56 24.36 -9.60
N ARG A 497 -8.42 25.32 -8.68
CA ARG A 497 -7.39 25.30 -7.63
C ARG A 497 -7.53 24.09 -6.70
N ARG A 498 -8.74 23.73 -6.31
CA ARG A 498 -9.00 22.53 -5.52
C ARG A 498 -8.60 21.27 -6.31
N GLU A 499 -8.95 21.19 -7.58
CA GLU A 499 -8.62 20.04 -8.42
C GLU A 499 -7.11 19.95 -8.70
N PHE A 500 -6.42 21.08 -8.81
CA PHE A 500 -4.95 21.10 -8.85
C PHE A 500 -4.39 20.52 -7.55
N ARG A 501 -4.79 21.05 -6.40
CA ARG A 501 -4.35 20.53 -5.10
C ARG A 501 -4.66 19.04 -4.94
N ARG A 502 -5.83 18.59 -5.36
CA ARG A 502 -6.21 17.18 -5.30
C ARG A 502 -5.36 16.27 -6.19
N SER A 503 -5.00 16.73 -7.38
CA SER A 503 -4.28 15.93 -8.38
C SER A 503 -2.76 16.02 -8.24
N PHE A 504 -2.26 17.19 -7.89
CA PHE A 504 -0.84 17.52 -7.92
C PHE A 504 -0.26 17.90 -6.53
N LEU A 505 -1.11 18.05 -5.49
CA LEU A 505 -0.71 18.18 -4.08
C LEU A 505 0.28 19.31 -3.80
N ASN A 506 0.20 20.39 -4.51
CA ASN A 506 1.17 21.48 -4.49
C ASN A 506 2.58 21.05 -4.97
N THR A 507 2.69 19.98 -5.77
CA THR A 507 3.93 19.62 -6.44
C THR A 507 4.39 20.78 -7.30
N ASP A 508 5.66 21.13 -7.19
CA ASP A 508 6.25 22.27 -7.87
C ASP A 508 6.64 21.91 -9.32
N PHE A 509 5.64 21.79 -10.19
CA PHE A 509 5.87 21.68 -11.63
C PHE A 509 6.06 23.08 -12.22
N SER A 510 7.23 23.36 -12.79
CA SER A 510 7.54 24.62 -13.45
C SER A 510 6.83 24.75 -14.80
N LYS A 511 6.75 23.63 -15.54
CA LYS A 511 6.20 23.60 -16.90
C LYS A 511 5.25 22.42 -17.12
N PHE A 512 4.28 22.63 -17.99
CA PHE A 512 3.39 21.60 -18.49
C PHE A 512 3.46 21.55 -20.01
N ILE A 513 4.06 20.46 -20.55
CA ILE A 513 4.15 20.23 -21.98
C ILE A 513 2.93 19.40 -22.41
N TYR A 514 2.11 19.99 -23.27
CA TYR A 514 0.93 19.34 -23.85
C TYR A 514 1.25 18.90 -25.28
N LEU A 515 1.37 17.59 -25.49
CA LEU A 515 1.72 17.01 -26.78
C LEU A 515 0.49 16.62 -27.60
N SER A 516 -0.49 15.94 -26.97
CA SER A 516 -1.69 15.46 -27.67
C SER A 516 -2.83 15.08 -26.70
N GLY A 517 -4.05 14.99 -27.22
CA GLY A 517 -5.22 14.44 -26.52
C GLY A 517 -6.36 15.44 -26.28
N ASP A 518 -7.52 14.95 -25.81
CA ASP A 518 -8.76 15.73 -25.68
C ASP A 518 -9.02 16.27 -24.25
N ASN A 519 -8.00 16.37 -23.39
CA ASN A 519 -8.25 16.73 -22.00
C ASN A 519 -8.01 18.22 -21.69
N SER A 520 -8.86 19.09 -22.23
CA SER A 520 -8.88 20.53 -21.92
C SER A 520 -8.97 20.83 -20.41
N SER A 521 -9.56 19.92 -19.61
CA SER A 521 -9.71 20.12 -18.18
C SER A 521 -8.38 20.08 -17.43
N ILE A 522 -7.40 19.27 -17.86
CA ILE A 522 -6.05 19.24 -17.23
C ILE A 522 -5.33 20.54 -17.53
N THR A 523 -5.37 21.00 -18.78
CA THR A 523 -4.77 22.26 -19.19
C THR A 523 -5.35 23.45 -18.40
N GLU A 524 -6.68 23.51 -18.23
CA GLU A 524 -7.33 24.55 -17.40
C GLU A 524 -6.87 24.49 -15.94
N VAL A 525 -6.71 23.29 -15.38
CA VAL A 525 -6.23 23.10 -13.99
C VAL A 525 -4.81 23.61 -13.83
N MET A 526 -3.91 23.26 -14.76
CA MET A 526 -2.51 23.70 -14.74
C MET A 526 -2.38 25.22 -14.93
N GLN A 527 -3.13 25.77 -15.87
CA GLN A 527 -3.18 27.20 -16.14
C GLN A 527 -3.66 28.03 -14.93
N CYS A 528 -4.70 27.52 -14.24
CA CYS A 528 -5.22 28.14 -13.03
C CYS A 528 -4.21 28.13 -11.87
N ALA A 529 -3.31 27.16 -11.84
CA ALA A 529 -2.23 27.07 -10.87
C ALA A 529 -1.01 27.96 -11.20
N GLY A 530 -0.99 28.59 -12.37
CA GLY A 530 0.13 29.45 -12.81
C GLY A 530 1.30 28.68 -13.43
N VAL A 531 1.10 27.40 -13.77
CA VAL A 531 2.12 26.61 -14.45
C VAL A 531 2.26 27.04 -15.90
N GLU A 532 3.49 27.23 -16.38
CA GLU A 532 3.76 27.55 -17.78
C GLU A 532 3.29 26.40 -18.70
N ILE A 533 2.52 26.71 -19.73
CA ILE A 533 1.99 25.73 -20.68
C ILE A 533 2.68 25.86 -22.03
N ILE A 534 3.29 24.77 -22.46
CA ILE A 534 3.94 24.64 -23.77
C ILE A 534 3.13 23.63 -24.60
N THR A 535 2.60 24.05 -25.73
CA THR A 535 1.93 23.15 -26.69
C THR A 535 2.92 22.83 -27.82
N ARG A 536 3.20 21.56 -28.01
CA ARG A 536 4.09 21.04 -29.05
C ARG A 536 3.36 20.09 -30.00
#